data_d21b1cf63fd53fa313303b0664891165
#
_entry.id   d21b1cf63fd53fa313303b0664891165
#
_cell.length_a   1.000
_cell.length_b   1.000
_cell.length_c   1.000
_cell.angle_alpha   90.00
_cell.angle_beta   90.00
_cell.angle_gamma   90.00
#
_symmetry.space_group_name_H-M   'P 1'
#
loop_
_entity.id
_entity.type
_entity.pdbx_description
1 polymer ?
#
loop_
_entity_poly.entity_id
_entity_poly.type
_entity_poly.pdbx_seq_one_letter_code
_entity_poly.pdbx_strand_id
1 'polypeptide(L)'
;MLKDIALIIFAVAAFAVMANAQSLDITGTWRTGGMSTTDDVNTVTGSRTASNGNTMKYEFGADGRFAFVGYMKSTMYGCTTALFQDKQGNYSLQGSQLTLTLTKNFWRNTYSCSPASNKERNYTLGTEQYDVRNKTDEYGKQFICLSNEKGESCYRREK
;
A
#
# COMPACT_ATOMS: atom_id res chain seq x y z
N MET A 1 -50.68 -59.84 -12.61
CA MET A 1 -49.93 -59.00 -13.56
C MET A 1 -49.50 -57.74 -12.80
N LEU A 2 -48.32 -57.84 -12.16
CA LEU A 2 -47.71 -56.68 -11.48
C LEU A 2 -46.84 -56.00 -12.51
N LYS A 3 -47.11 -54.73 -12.72
CA LYS A 3 -46.22 -53.86 -13.53
C LYS A 3 -45.23 -53.22 -12.56
N ASP A 4 -43.96 -53.59 -12.74
CA ASP A 4 -42.84 -53.02 -12.04
C ASP A 4 -42.62 -51.57 -12.50
N ILE A 5 -42.87 -50.64 -11.61
CA ILE A 5 -42.49 -49.23 -11.83
C ILE A 5 -41.10 -49.07 -11.22
N ALA A 6 -40.08 -49.10 -12.06
CA ALA A 6 -38.73 -48.78 -11.68
C ALA A 6 -38.64 -47.27 -11.48
N LEU A 7 -38.53 -46.85 -10.23
CA LEU A 7 -38.29 -45.45 -9.84
C LEU A 7 -36.79 -45.16 -10.02
N ILE A 8 -36.45 -44.54 -11.10
CA ILE A 8 -35.06 -44.05 -11.35
C ILE A 8 -34.88 -42.77 -10.51
N ILE A 9 -34.25 -42.92 -9.36
CA ILE A 9 -33.81 -41.77 -8.56
C ILE A 9 -32.56 -41.20 -9.22
N PHE A 10 -32.72 -40.11 -9.94
CA PHE A 10 -31.62 -39.30 -10.50
C PHE A 10 -31.00 -38.51 -9.34
N ALA A 11 -29.95 -39.09 -8.71
CA ALA A 11 -29.13 -38.36 -7.74
C ALA A 11 -28.29 -37.34 -8.50
N VAL A 12 -28.77 -36.10 -8.59
CA VAL A 12 -27.99 -34.97 -9.04
C VAL A 12 -26.97 -34.66 -7.94
N ALA A 13 -25.79 -35.23 -8.06
CA ALA A 13 -24.65 -34.82 -7.26
C ALA A 13 -24.27 -33.39 -7.67
N ALA A 14 -24.76 -32.42 -6.92
CA ALA A 14 -24.29 -31.04 -7.00
C ALA A 14 -22.86 -31.02 -6.50
N PHE A 15 -21.88 -31.11 -7.43
CA PHE A 15 -20.50 -30.77 -7.15
C PHE A 15 -20.47 -29.26 -6.85
N ALA A 16 -20.56 -28.92 -5.57
CA ALA A 16 -20.17 -27.60 -5.12
C ALA A 16 -18.66 -27.49 -5.39
N VAL A 17 -18.32 -26.89 -6.51
CA VAL A 17 -16.97 -26.41 -6.76
C VAL A 17 -16.71 -25.35 -5.72
N MET A 18 -16.11 -25.74 -4.60
CA MET A 18 -15.52 -24.81 -3.66
C MET A 18 -14.38 -24.12 -4.42
N ALA A 19 -14.68 -23.01 -5.07
CA ALA A 19 -13.65 -22.10 -5.52
C ALA A 19 -12.87 -21.72 -4.26
N ASN A 20 -11.71 -22.34 -4.08
CA ASN A 20 -10.71 -21.85 -3.14
C ASN A 20 -10.32 -20.45 -3.65
N ALA A 21 -11.08 -19.45 -3.25
CA ALA A 21 -10.63 -18.08 -3.32
C ALA A 21 -9.39 -18.04 -2.43
N GLN A 22 -8.21 -18.15 -3.04
CA GLN A 22 -6.97 -17.93 -2.32
C GLN A 22 -7.11 -16.58 -1.64
N SER A 23 -7.19 -16.59 -0.32
CA SER A 23 -7.29 -15.37 0.46
C SER A 23 -6.06 -14.55 0.14
N LEU A 24 -6.28 -13.35 -0.38
CA LEU A 24 -5.22 -12.42 -0.71
C LEU A 24 -4.44 -12.11 0.57
N ASP A 25 -3.18 -12.55 0.66
CA ASP A 25 -2.31 -12.26 1.79
C ASP A 25 -1.50 -10.98 1.51
N ILE A 26 -1.79 -9.94 2.28
CA ILE A 26 -1.07 -8.67 2.23
C ILE A 26 -0.14 -8.45 3.42
N THR A 27 -0.02 -9.43 4.33
CA THR A 27 0.86 -9.29 5.50
C THR A 27 2.31 -9.07 5.09
N GLY A 28 3.01 -8.24 5.87
CA GLY A 28 4.41 -7.90 5.64
C GLY A 28 4.63 -6.44 5.27
N THR A 29 5.80 -6.15 4.75
CA THR A 29 6.26 -4.80 4.42
C THR A 29 6.25 -4.59 2.91
N TRP A 30 5.63 -3.49 2.50
CA TRP A 30 5.43 -3.14 1.10
C TRP A 30 5.86 -1.70 0.85
N ARG A 31 6.68 -1.47 -0.17
CA ARG A 31 7.28 -0.16 -0.43
C ARG A 31 7.19 0.25 -1.89
N THR A 32 6.97 1.53 -2.14
CA THR A 32 7.13 2.16 -3.46
C THR A 32 8.02 3.39 -3.36
N GLY A 33 8.54 3.81 -4.50
CA GLY A 33 9.47 4.91 -4.60
C GLY A 33 10.90 4.51 -4.21
N GLY A 34 11.79 5.44 -4.31
CA GLY A 34 13.18 5.34 -3.92
C GLY A 34 13.69 6.69 -3.50
N MET A 35 14.33 6.75 -2.32
CA MET A 35 15.17 7.88 -1.95
C MET A 35 16.61 7.44 -2.05
N SER A 36 17.41 8.19 -2.80
CA SER A 36 18.86 8.06 -2.68
C SER A 36 19.27 8.50 -1.27
N THR A 37 20.07 7.70 -0.61
CA THR A 37 20.67 8.06 0.69
C THR A 37 21.98 8.84 0.51
N THR A 38 22.46 8.91 -0.72
CA THR A 38 23.68 9.64 -1.11
C THR A 38 23.32 10.94 -1.82
N ASP A 39 23.95 12.03 -1.40
CA ASP A 39 23.88 13.29 -2.15
C ASP A 39 24.48 13.09 -3.53
N ASP A 40 23.85 13.66 -4.55
CA ASP A 40 24.44 13.72 -5.88
C ASP A 40 25.63 14.69 -5.85
N VAL A 41 26.81 14.18 -6.13
CA VAL A 41 28.04 14.99 -6.19
C VAL A 41 28.38 15.25 -7.66
N ASN A 42 28.39 16.51 -8.05
CA ASN A 42 28.92 16.88 -9.35
C ASN A 42 30.45 16.70 -9.31
N THR A 43 30.97 15.71 -10.02
CA THR A 43 32.37 15.34 -10.01
C THR A 43 33.28 16.41 -10.63
N VAL A 44 32.77 17.37 -11.41
CA VAL A 44 33.50 18.45 -12.03
C VAL A 44 33.60 19.67 -11.11
N THR A 45 32.50 20.03 -10.44
CA THR A 45 32.44 21.24 -9.61
C THR A 45 32.58 20.96 -8.12
N GLY A 46 32.48 19.68 -7.69
CA GLY A 46 32.46 19.28 -6.29
C GLY A 46 31.16 19.68 -5.57
N SER A 47 30.21 20.30 -6.28
CA SER A 47 28.95 20.71 -5.65
C SER A 47 28.12 19.49 -5.27
N ARG A 48 27.49 19.55 -4.09
CA ARG A 48 26.58 18.52 -3.59
C ARG A 48 25.15 18.98 -3.74
N THR A 49 24.32 18.15 -4.35
CA THR A 49 22.87 18.34 -4.38
C THR A 49 22.23 17.30 -3.48
N ALA A 50 21.44 17.76 -2.54
CA ALA A 50 20.70 16.84 -1.66
C ALA A 50 19.79 15.93 -2.49
N SER A 51 19.79 14.63 -2.18
CA SER A 51 18.99 13.66 -2.90
C SER A 51 17.50 14.01 -2.84
N ASN A 52 16.89 14.07 -4.00
CA ASN A 52 15.43 14.18 -4.14
C ASN A 52 14.81 12.78 -4.24
N GLY A 53 13.58 12.65 -3.84
CA GLY A 53 12.88 11.39 -3.98
C GLY A 53 11.64 11.31 -3.12
N ASN A 54 10.93 10.21 -3.30
CA ASN A 54 9.81 9.84 -2.46
C ASN A 54 9.95 8.39 -2.02
N THR A 55 9.38 8.06 -0.90
CA THR A 55 9.19 6.68 -0.46
C THR A 55 7.87 6.59 0.29
N MET A 56 7.13 5.54 0.02
CA MET A 56 5.91 5.21 0.73
C MET A 56 6.00 3.75 1.15
N LYS A 57 5.72 3.47 2.41
CA LYS A 57 5.83 2.13 2.98
C LYS A 57 4.57 1.80 3.75
N TYR A 58 3.99 0.63 3.47
CA TYR A 58 2.99 -0.01 4.29
C TYR A 58 3.60 -1.19 5.04
N GLU A 59 3.18 -1.37 6.28
CA GLU A 59 3.39 -2.58 7.08
C GLU A 59 2.02 -3.11 7.49
N PHE A 60 1.71 -4.34 7.12
CA PHE A 60 0.48 -5.03 7.52
C PHE A 60 0.84 -6.18 8.45
N GLY A 61 0.45 -6.06 9.71
CA GLY A 61 0.67 -7.10 10.72
C GLY A 61 -0.35 -8.22 10.62
N ALA A 62 0.06 -9.44 10.97
CA ALA A 62 -0.86 -10.57 11.08
C ALA A 62 -1.93 -10.39 12.17
N ASP A 63 -1.74 -9.42 13.05
CA ASP A 63 -2.68 -9.02 14.10
C ASP A 63 -3.79 -8.05 13.63
N GLY A 64 -3.85 -7.78 12.32
CA GLY A 64 -4.84 -6.86 11.72
C GLY A 64 -4.50 -5.37 11.91
N ARG A 65 -3.30 -5.05 12.37
CA ARG A 65 -2.82 -3.66 12.45
C ARG A 65 -2.01 -3.29 11.22
N PHE A 66 -2.05 -2.01 10.87
CA PHE A 66 -1.20 -1.47 9.82
C PHE A 66 -0.48 -0.19 10.28
N ALA A 67 0.65 0.06 9.64
CA ALA A 67 1.34 1.33 9.67
C ALA A 67 1.65 1.78 8.22
N PHE A 68 1.55 3.07 7.98
CA PHE A 68 1.95 3.70 6.72
C PHE A 68 2.87 4.87 7.00
N VAL A 69 4.00 4.92 6.32
CA VAL A 69 4.90 6.07 6.32
C VAL A 69 5.12 6.53 4.89
N GLY A 70 4.81 7.79 4.65
CA GLY A 70 5.12 8.49 3.40
C GLY A 70 6.14 9.58 3.64
N TYR A 71 7.17 9.65 2.81
CA TYR A 71 8.16 10.71 2.83
C TYR A 71 8.50 11.15 1.42
N MET A 72 8.47 12.45 1.19
CA MET A 72 8.88 13.07 -0.06
C MET A 72 9.82 14.23 0.25
N LYS A 73 10.92 14.33 -0.51
CA LYS A 73 11.87 15.42 -0.39
C LYS A 73 12.21 15.94 -1.78
N SER A 74 12.20 17.25 -1.93
CA SER A 74 12.60 17.95 -3.14
C SER A 74 13.47 19.14 -2.78
N THR A 75 14.63 19.24 -3.41
CA THR A 75 15.53 20.38 -3.26
C THR A 75 15.67 21.07 -4.60
N MET A 76 15.37 22.36 -4.63
CA MET A 76 15.48 23.21 -5.81
C MET A 76 16.09 24.54 -5.41
N TYR A 77 17.12 24.98 -6.14
CA TYR A 77 17.87 26.23 -5.86
C TYR A 77 18.34 26.37 -4.39
N GLY A 78 18.78 25.26 -3.77
CA GLY A 78 19.20 25.23 -2.38
C GLY A 78 18.09 25.21 -1.34
N CYS A 79 16.81 25.33 -1.76
CA CYS A 79 15.65 25.24 -0.87
C CYS A 79 15.08 23.84 -0.88
N THR A 80 14.97 23.24 0.31
CA THR A 80 14.42 21.91 0.48
C THR A 80 12.98 21.98 1.00
N THR A 81 12.07 21.30 0.31
CA THR A 81 10.73 20.98 0.80
C THR A 81 10.69 19.52 1.16
N ALA A 82 10.20 19.19 2.35
CA ALA A 82 9.96 17.81 2.74
C ALA A 82 8.55 17.62 3.30
N LEU A 83 7.90 16.56 2.83
CA LEU A 83 6.59 16.11 3.28
C LEU A 83 6.74 14.77 3.99
N PHE A 84 6.16 14.67 5.17
CA PHE A 84 6.09 13.45 5.96
C PHE A 84 4.64 13.12 6.30
N GLN A 85 4.25 11.87 6.14
CA GLN A 85 2.98 11.31 6.58
C GLN A 85 3.20 10.08 7.44
N ASP A 86 2.43 9.96 8.51
CA ASP A 86 2.41 8.78 9.38
C ASP A 86 0.95 8.45 9.70
N LYS A 87 0.52 7.28 9.22
CA LYS A 87 -0.81 6.74 9.49
C LYS A 87 -0.67 5.40 10.18
N GLN A 88 -1.53 5.13 11.13
CA GLN A 88 -1.61 3.85 11.82
C GLN A 88 -3.06 3.50 12.09
N GLY A 89 -3.33 2.22 12.27
CA GLY A 89 -4.67 1.76 12.58
C GLY A 89 -4.85 0.26 12.40
N ASN A 90 -6.10 -0.13 12.22
CA ASN A 90 -6.47 -1.51 11.95
C ASN A 90 -6.87 -1.65 10.48
N TYR A 91 -6.68 -2.84 9.94
CA TYR A 91 -7.16 -3.15 8.60
C TYR A 91 -8.03 -4.40 8.61
N SER A 92 -8.92 -4.47 7.65
CA SER A 92 -9.66 -5.68 7.29
C SER A 92 -9.62 -5.88 5.78
N LEU A 93 -9.49 -7.13 5.36
CA LEU A 93 -9.47 -7.51 3.96
C LEU A 93 -10.59 -8.52 3.71
N GLN A 94 -11.51 -8.20 2.81
CA GLN A 94 -12.62 -9.07 2.41
C GLN A 94 -12.56 -9.27 0.89
N GLY A 95 -12.09 -10.43 0.46
CA GLY A 95 -11.76 -10.66 -0.93
C GLY A 95 -10.65 -9.71 -1.38
N SER A 96 -10.93 -8.79 -2.31
CA SER A 96 -10.02 -7.73 -2.75
C SER A 96 -10.27 -6.39 -2.06
N GLN A 97 -11.30 -6.26 -1.24
CA GLN A 97 -11.65 -4.99 -0.57
C GLN A 97 -10.86 -4.83 0.73
N LEU A 98 -9.94 -3.87 0.73
CA LEU A 98 -9.15 -3.46 1.89
C LEU A 98 -9.81 -2.23 2.54
N THR A 99 -10.10 -2.33 3.82
CA THR A 99 -10.55 -1.20 4.64
C THR A 99 -9.50 -0.89 5.69
N LEU A 100 -9.00 0.35 5.71
CA LEU A 100 -8.09 0.88 6.71
C LEU A 100 -8.87 1.76 7.67
N THR A 101 -8.91 1.41 8.95
CA THR A 101 -9.51 2.23 10.01
C THR A 101 -8.41 2.95 10.77
N LEU A 102 -8.33 4.27 10.61
CA LEU A 102 -7.23 5.09 11.12
C LEU A 102 -7.38 5.34 12.63
N THR A 103 -6.30 5.12 13.37
CA THR A 103 -6.14 5.55 14.78
C THR A 103 -5.13 6.69 14.91
N LYS A 104 -4.31 6.88 13.86
CA LYS A 104 -3.37 8.01 13.71
C LYS A 104 -3.37 8.47 12.26
N ASN A 105 -3.34 9.78 12.05
CA ASN A 105 -3.24 10.39 10.73
C ASN A 105 -2.48 11.72 10.85
N PHE A 106 -1.17 11.63 10.87
CA PHE A 106 -0.27 12.77 11.06
C PHE A 106 0.36 13.20 9.73
N TRP A 107 0.52 14.51 9.58
CA TRP A 107 1.15 15.12 8.42
C TRP A 107 2.07 16.28 8.85
N ARG A 108 3.23 16.39 8.20
CA ARG A 108 4.15 17.51 8.42
C ARG A 108 4.78 17.91 7.09
N ASN A 109 4.82 19.20 6.83
CA ASN A 109 5.51 19.80 5.71
C ASN A 109 6.53 20.84 6.20
N THR A 110 7.75 20.78 5.67
CA THR A 110 8.85 21.66 6.06
C THR A 110 9.49 22.31 4.84
N TYR A 111 9.86 23.57 5.00
CA TYR A 111 10.51 24.39 3.99
C TYR A 111 11.79 24.99 4.58
N SER A 112 12.98 24.63 4.04
CA SER A 112 14.25 25.09 4.59
C SER A 112 14.50 26.59 4.40
N CYS A 113 14.04 27.16 3.27
CA CYS A 113 14.18 28.58 2.97
C CYS A 113 13.04 29.45 3.56
N SER A 114 12.01 28.84 4.11
CA SER A 114 10.87 29.54 4.71
C SER A 114 10.35 28.79 5.94
N PRO A 115 11.16 28.68 7.02
CA PRO A 115 10.79 27.88 8.18
C PRO A 115 9.47 28.32 8.85
N ALA A 116 9.12 29.61 8.73
CA ALA A 116 7.83 30.13 9.22
C ALA A 116 6.61 29.53 8.50
N SER A 117 6.83 28.92 7.30
CA SER A 117 5.78 28.23 6.56
C SER A 117 5.66 26.73 6.91
N ASN A 118 6.49 26.25 7.81
CA ASN A 118 6.40 24.87 8.28
C ASN A 118 5.05 24.61 8.94
N LYS A 119 4.44 23.48 8.64
CA LYS A 119 3.12 23.10 9.14
C LYS A 119 3.11 21.64 9.51
N GLU A 120 2.43 21.34 10.59
CA GLU A 120 2.09 19.97 10.97
C GLU A 120 0.67 19.92 11.52
N ARG A 121 0.01 18.78 11.36
CA ARG A 121 -1.32 18.57 11.92
C ARG A 121 -1.66 17.08 11.99
N ASN A 122 -2.59 16.79 12.88
CA ASN A 122 -3.35 15.55 12.83
C ASN A 122 -4.61 15.79 12.01
N TYR A 123 -4.85 14.92 11.04
CA TYR A 123 -6.10 14.90 10.29
C TYR A 123 -7.18 14.15 11.04
N THR A 124 -8.43 14.38 10.63
CA THR A 124 -9.57 13.60 11.11
C THR A 124 -9.34 12.12 10.88
N LEU A 125 -9.62 11.32 11.91
CA LEU A 125 -9.60 9.88 11.83
C LEU A 125 -10.85 9.42 11.06
N GLY A 126 -10.69 8.40 10.24
CA GLY A 126 -11.75 7.86 9.42
C GLY A 126 -11.34 6.52 8.82
N THR A 127 -12.06 6.11 7.79
CA THR A 127 -11.76 4.90 7.03
C THR A 127 -11.31 5.26 5.62
N GLU A 128 -10.33 4.51 5.12
CA GLU A 128 -9.91 4.53 3.71
C GLU A 128 -10.21 3.17 3.10
N GLN A 129 -10.73 3.15 1.87
CA GLN A 129 -11.06 1.92 1.16
C GLN A 129 -10.26 1.81 -0.13
N TYR A 130 -9.81 0.60 -0.42
CA TYR A 130 -9.03 0.28 -1.60
C TYR A 130 -9.44 -1.08 -2.16
N ASP A 131 -9.40 -1.20 -3.48
CA ASP A 131 -9.31 -2.49 -4.14
C ASP A 131 -7.85 -2.93 -4.18
N VAL A 132 -7.58 -4.16 -3.76
CA VAL A 132 -6.23 -4.73 -3.71
C VAL A 132 -6.08 -5.82 -4.75
N ARG A 133 -4.98 -5.79 -5.47
CA ARG A 133 -4.55 -6.89 -6.34
C ARG A 133 -3.09 -7.22 -6.15
N ASN A 134 -2.75 -8.50 -6.23
CA ASN A 134 -1.37 -8.95 -6.28
C ASN A 134 -0.86 -8.92 -7.73
N LYS A 135 0.41 -8.57 -7.88
CA LYS A 135 1.13 -8.62 -9.14
C LYS A 135 2.52 -9.21 -8.89
N THR A 136 2.98 -10.04 -9.81
CA THR A 136 4.37 -10.50 -9.85
C THR A 136 4.98 -10.01 -11.16
N ASP A 137 6.17 -9.40 -11.11
CA ASP A 137 6.89 -8.99 -12.31
C ASP A 137 7.65 -10.15 -12.96
N GLU A 138 8.26 -9.88 -14.10
CA GLU A 138 9.06 -10.86 -14.86
C GLU A 138 10.29 -11.37 -14.10
N TYR A 139 10.72 -10.67 -13.06
CA TYR A 139 11.83 -11.06 -12.18
C TYR A 139 11.37 -11.76 -10.89
N GLY A 140 10.09 -12.13 -10.79
CA GLY A 140 9.52 -12.80 -9.63
C GLY A 140 9.32 -11.89 -8.40
N LYS A 141 9.43 -10.56 -8.55
CA LYS A 141 9.17 -9.62 -7.46
C LYS A 141 7.68 -9.47 -7.26
N GLN A 142 7.27 -9.55 -6.00
CA GLN A 142 5.87 -9.42 -5.60
C GLN A 142 5.50 -7.97 -5.32
N PHE A 143 4.30 -7.60 -5.77
CA PHE A 143 3.69 -6.29 -5.53
C PHE A 143 2.27 -6.46 -5.04
N ILE A 144 1.83 -5.53 -4.19
CA ILE A 144 0.41 -5.23 -4.02
C ILE A 144 0.12 -3.90 -4.70
N CYS A 145 -1.00 -3.84 -5.41
CA CYS A 145 -1.50 -2.60 -5.99
C CYS A 145 -2.79 -2.23 -5.26
N LEU A 146 -2.82 -1.03 -4.71
CA LEU A 146 -3.96 -0.44 -4.02
C LEU A 146 -4.59 0.59 -4.94
N SER A 147 -5.87 0.42 -5.25
CA SER A 147 -6.61 1.33 -6.13
C SER A 147 -7.87 1.88 -5.46
N ASN A 148 -8.18 3.13 -5.75
CA ASN A 148 -9.42 3.78 -5.36
C ASN A 148 -9.81 4.82 -6.43
N GLU A 149 -10.82 5.65 -6.19
CA GLU A 149 -11.27 6.71 -7.09
C GLU A 149 -10.17 7.72 -7.50
N LYS A 150 -9.10 7.85 -6.69
CA LYS A 150 -7.98 8.78 -6.94
C LYS A 150 -6.87 8.18 -7.80
N GLY A 151 -6.91 6.87 -8.04
CA GLY A 151 -5.93 6.15 -8.85
C GLY A 151 -5.40 4.90 -8.19
N GLU A 152 -4.36 4.33 -8.79
CA GLU A 152 -3.69 3.12 -8.35
C GLU A 152 -2.24 3.39 -7.98
N SER A 153 -1.77 2.76 -6.90
CA SER A 153 -0.37 2.74 -6.49
C SER A 153 0.06 1.32 -6.18
N CYS A 154 1.20 0.90 -6.74
CA CYS A 154 1.76 -0.42 -6.51
C CYS A 154 2.99 -0.36 -5.62
N TYR A 155 3.06 -1.27 -4.67
CA TYR A 155 4.09 -1.38 -3.64
C TYR A 155 4.76 -2.74 -3.76
N ARG A 156 6.08 -2.76 -3.83
CA ARG A 156 6.90 -3.97 -3.87
C ARG A 156 7.08 -4.54 -2.47
N ARG A 157 7.04 -5.86 -2.35
CA ARG A 157 7.36 -6.56 -1.10
C ARG A 157 8.82 -6.33 -0.72
N GLU A 158 9.08 -5.93 0.51
CA GLU A 158 10.41 -5.92 1.10
C GLU A 158 10.72 -7.31 1.68
N LYS A 159 11.97 -7.73 1.59
CA LYS A 159 12.44 -9.00 2.17
C LYS A 159 12.71 -8.85 3.64
#